data_35a90339c959dbfb1b528d60310801e3
#
_entry.id   35a90339c959dbfb1b528d60310801e3
#
_cell.length_a   1.000
_cell.length_b   1.000
_cell.length_c   1.000
_cell.angle_alpha   90.00
_cell.angle_beta   90.00
_cell.angle_gamma   90.00
#
_symmetry.space_group_name_H-M   'P 1'
#
loop_
_entity.id
_entity.type
_entity.pdbx_description
1 polymer ?
#
loop_
_entity_poly.entity_id
_entity_poly.type
_entity_poly.pdbx_seq_one_letter_code
_entity_poly.pdbx_strand_id
1 'polypeptide(L)'
;MKPIELSPEERIALLSNLRYGRLGMSLNNKPYVVPMSYVYHNDKIYLHSRKEGKKLKITRNNPKVCFQVDHLHNNHWASVIARGKIKVSTDIETKKKMFNAYVDHNMGGHGKRNFTPEDIENIDMVILEMEIDEMTGRQGIW
;
A
#
# COMPACT_ATOMS: atom_id res chain seq x y z
N MET A 1 4.53 24.65 -15.66
CA MET A 1 3.33 24.09 -16.32
C MET A 1 2.33 23.63 -15.27
N LYS A 2 1.06 23.91 -15.49
CA LYS A 2 0.03 23.51 -14.54
C LYS A 2 -0.13 21.98 -14.53
N PRO A 3 -0.18 21.32 -13.37
CA PRO A 3 -0.40 19.89 -13.32
C PRO A 3 -1.72 19.47 -13.95
N ILE A 4 -1.71 18.28 -14.55
CA ILE A 4 -2.86 17.67 -15.21
C ILE A 4 -3.35 16.50 -14.35
N GLU A 5 -4.66 16.36 -14.21
CA GLU A 5 -5.22 15.23 -13.48
C GLU A 5 -5.07 13.93 -14.27
N LEU A 6 -4.73 12.85 -13.57
CA LEU A 6 -4.72 11.52 -14.13
C LEU A 6 -6.15 10.99 -14.22
N SER A 7 -6.46 10.27 -15.31
CA SER A 7 -7.71 9.55 -15.42
C SER A 7 -7.79 8.41 -14.38
N PRO A 8 -8.98 7.87 -14.10
CA PRO A 8 -9.10 6.70 -13.21
C PRO A 8 -8.23 5.52 -13.65
N GLU A 9 -8.14 5.25 -14.94
CA GLU A 9 -7.32 4.17 -15.48
C GLU A 9 -5.83 4.43 -15.28
N GLU A 10 -5.39 5.66 -15.49
CA GLU A 10 -4.00 6.05 -15.28
C GLU A 10 -3.59 5.96 -13.82
N ARG A 11 -4.48 6.34 -12.90
CA ARG A 11 -4.24 6.21 -11.46
C ARG A 11 -4.03 4.75 -11.05
N ILE A 12 -4.92 3.87 -11.51
CA ILE A 12 -4.84 2.45 -11.21
C ILE A 12 -3.58 1.84 -11.83
N ALA A 13 -3.25 2.22 -13.06
CA ALA A 13 -2.04 1.75 -13.72
C ALA A 13 -0.79 2.13 -12.94
N LEU A 14 -0.69 3.38 -12.50
CA LEU A 14 0.47 3.83 -11.71
C LEU A 14 0.57 3.07 -10.38
N LEU A 15 -0.55 2.97 -9.67
CA LEU A 15 -0.61 2.26 -8.39
C LEU A 15 -0.27 0.78 -8.54
N SER A 16 -0.69 0.15 -9.63
CA SER A 16 -0.43 -1.27 -9.89
C SER A 16 1.01 -1.56 -10.30
N ASN A 17 1.69 -0.60 -10.94
CA ASN A 17 3.02 -0.79 -11.50
C ASN A 17 4.16 -0.43 -10.55
N LEU A 18 3.88 0.32 -9.50
CA LEU A 18 4.87 0.67 -8.50
C LEU A 18 4.86 -0.33 -7.35
N ARG A 19 5.95 -0.38 -6.59
CA ARG A 19 6.16 -1.39 -5.55
C ARG A 19 6.34 -0.82 -4.16
N TYR A 20 6.54 0.48 -4.03
CA TYR A 20 6.60 1.11 -2.72
C TYR A 20 6.05 2.52 -2.76
N GLY A 21 5.61 2.98 -1.62
CA GLY A 21 5.06 4.32 -1.45
C GLY A 21 5.19 4.76 -0.01
N ARG A 22 4.33 5.69 0.40
CA ARG A 22 4.37 6.26 1.75
C ARG A 22 3.00 6.12 2.37
N LEU A 23 2.99 5.54 3.56
CA LEU A 23 1.78 5.45 4.38
C LEU A 23 1.72 6.66 5.30
N GLY A 24 0.71 7.49 5.12
CA GLY A 24 0.44 8.65 5.95
C GLY A 24 -0.61 8.32 6.99
N MET A 25 -0.34 8.67 8.24
CA MET A 25 -1.17 8.36 9.40
C MET A 25 -1.25 9.56 10.32
N SER A 26 -2.19 9.54 11.23
CA SER A 26 -2.24 10.55 12.30
C SER A 26 -2.90 9.99 13.53
N LEU A 27 -2.49 10.52 14.69
CA LEU A 27 -3.11 10.22 15.97
C LEU A 27 -2.97 11.45 16.86
N ASN A 28 -4.07 11.91 17.44
CA ASN A 28 -4.09 13.10 18.29
C ASN A 28 -3.47 14.33 17.61
N ASN A 29 -3.80 14.54 16.33
CA ASN A 29 -3.29 15.64 15.50
C ASN A 29 -1.78 15.59 15.24
N LYS A 30 -1.14 14.46 15.48
CA LYS A 30 0.28 14.26 15.16
C LYS A 30 0.38 13.43 13.89
N PRO A 31 0.81 14.04 12.77
CA PRO A 31 1.00 13.30 11.54
C PRO A 31 2.26 12.43 11.58
N TYR A 32 2.22 11.33 10.86
CA TYR A 32 3.35 10.40 10.78
C TYR A 32 3.35 9.76 9.40
N VAL A 33 4.51 9.65 8.78
CA VAL A 33 4.65 9.06 7.45
C VAL A 33 5.85 8.13 7.40
N VAL A 34 5.67 6.96 6.76
CA VAL A 34 6.75 5.99 6.58
C VAL A 34 6.73 5.42 5.17
N PRO A 35 7.90 5.13 4.58
CA PRO A 35 7.96 4.40 3.32
C PRO A 35 7.66 2.92 3.57
N MET A 36 6.90 2.31 2.66
CA MET A 36 6.55 0.90 2.75
C MET A 36 6.41 0.28 1.37
N SER A 37 6.81 -0.96 1.23
CA SER A 37 6.43 -1.75 0.08
C SER A 37 4.94 -2.13 0.20
N TYR A 38 4.33 -2.36 -0.95
CA TYR A 38 2.90 -2.66 -0.99
C TYR A 38 2.57 -3.49 -2.23
N VAL A 39 1.37 -4.02 -2.26
CA VAL A 39 0.76 -4.53 -3.48
C VAL A 39 -0.68 -4.02 -3.56
N TYR A 40 -1.07 -3.60 -4.76
CA TYR A 40 -2.45 -3.24 -5.08
C TYR A 40 -3.12 -4.43 -5.76
N HIS A 41 -4.26 -4.87 -5.22
CA HIS A 41 -4.96 -6.03 -5.76
C HIS A 41 -6.43 -5.98 -5.35
N ASN A 42 -7.34 -6.19 -6.31
CA ASN A 42 -8.79 -6.19 -6.07
C ASN A 42 -9.27 -4.95 -5.30
N ASP A 43 -8.86 -3.77 -5.77
CA ASP A 43 -9.25 -2.47 -5.22
C ASP A 43 -8.77 -2.20 -3.79
N LYS A 44 -7.78 -2.96 -3.33
CA LYS A 44 -7.20 -2.80 -1.99
C LYS A 44 -5.69 -2.71 -2.06
N ILE A 45 -5.11 -2.06 -1.06
CA ILE A 45 -3.67 -2.00 -0.85
C ILE A 45 -3.33 -2.89 0.34
N TYR A 46 -2.38 -3.81 0.13
CA TYR A 46 -1.88 -4.70 1.17
C TYR A 46 -0.47 -4.31 1.56
N LEU A 47 -0.29 -4.11 2.86
CA LEU A 47 1.00 -3.81 3.47
C LEU A 47 1.23 -4.82 4.59
N HIS A 48 2.48 -5.00 4.97
CA HIS A 48 2.79 -5.87 6.09
C HIS A 48 3.75 -5.17 7.07
N SER A 49 3.73 -5.61 8.30
CA SER A 49 4.52 -5.02 9.37
C SER A 49 4.89 -6.08 10.40
N ARG A 50 5.86 -5.76 11.22
CA ARG A 50 6.12 -6.53 12.44
C ARG A 50 4.94 -6.39 13.39
N LYS A 51 4.83 -7.30 14.35
CA LYS A 51 3.72 -7.34 15.31
C LYS A 51 3.59 -6.10 16.19
N GLU A 52 4.67 -5.36 16.38
CA GLU A 52 4.70 -4.19 17.25
C GLU A 52 5.36 -3.02 16.54
N GLY A 53 5.02 -1.82 16.96
CA GLY A 53 5.63 -0.60 16.47
C GLY A 53 4.66 0.56 16.40
N LYS A 54 5.20 1.72 16.08
CA LYS A 54 4.45 2.97 16.06
C LYS A 54 3.32 2.97 15.02
N LYS A 55 3.56 2.41 13.83
CA LYS A 55 2.53 2.27 12.79
C LYS A 55 1.28 1.57 13.31
N LEU A 56 1.46 0.44 13.99
CA LEU A 56 0.36 -0.36 14.49
C LEU A 56 -0.38 0.35 15.62
N LYS A 57 0.36 1.01 16.51
CA LYS A 57 -0.23 1.81 17.58
C LYS A 57 -1.13 2.91 17.00
N ILE A 58 -0.65 3.60 15.98
CA ILE A 58 -1.42 4.67 15.34
C ILE A 58 -2.64 4.09 14.64
N THR A 59 -2.46 3.11 13.75
CA THR A 59 -3.55 2.59 12.91
C THR A 59 -4.60 1.81 13.69
N ARG A 60 -4.25 1.21 14.80
CA ARG A 60 -5.23 0.56 15.68
C ARG A 60 -6.12 1.58 16.40
N ASN A 61 -5.62 2.77 16.65
CA ASN A 61 -6.37 3.84 17.31
C ASN A 61 -7.02 4.81 16.34
N ASN A 62 -6.45 4.96 15.14
CA ASN A 62 -7.03 5.74 14.06
C ASN A 62 -6.80 5.03 12.73
N PRO A 63 -7.81 4.36 12.19
CA PRO A 63 -7.67 3.60 10.95
C PRO A 63 -7.62 4.46 9.69
N LYS A 64 -7.92 5.75 9.78
CA LYS A 64 -7.94 6.66 8.63
C LYS A 64 -6.52 6.97 8.20
N VAL A 65 -6.21 6.66 6.95
CA VAL A 65 -4.86 6.79 6.38
C VAL A 65 -4.92 7.29 4.95
N CYS A 66 -3.75 7.68 4.45
CA CYS A 66 -3.54 7.82 3.02
C CYS A 66 -2.30 7.05 2.60
N PHE A 67 -2.26 6.63 1.35
CA PHE A 67 -1.10 5.98 0.76
C PHE A 67 -0.74 6.71 -0.52
N GLN A 68 0.52 7.13 -0.65
CA GLN A 68 0.99 7.92 -1.78
C GLN A 68 2.07 7.17 -2.53
N VAL A 69 1.95 7.14 -3.85
CA VAL A 69 2.99 6.63 -4.76
C VAL A 69 3.33 7.70 -5.78
N ASP A 70 4.56 7.67 -6.28
CA ASP A 70 4.98 8.60 -7.31
C ASP A 70 6.06 8.02 -8.19
N HIS A 71 6.17 8.59 -9.37
CA HIS A 71 7.21 8.27 -10.34
C HIS A 71 7.80 9.58 -10.84
N LEU A 72 9.12 9.66 -10.88
CA LEU A 72 9.85 10.83 -11.38
C LEU A 72 10.89 10.38 -12.40
N HIS A 73 10.81 10.93 -13.60
CA HIS A 73 11.76 10.64 -14.67
C HIS A 73 11.94 11.88 -15.55
N ASN A 74 13.19 12.35 -15.69
CA ASN A 74 13.53 13.52 -16.51
C ASN A 74 12.64 14.73 -16.23
N ASN A 75 12.49 15.09 -14.96
CA ASN A 75 11.64 16.19 -14.49
C ASN A 75 10.15 15.98 -14.74
N HIS A 76 9.74 14.89 -15.36
CA HIS A 76 8.34 14.51 -15.48
C HIS A 76 7.94 13.67 -14.26
N TRP A 77 6.88 14.10 -13.57
CA TRP A 77 6.41 13.41 -12.37
C TRP A 77 4.94 13.01 -12.52
N ALA A 78 4.59 11.92 -11.88
CA ALA A 78 3.21 11.49 -11.71
C ALA A 78 3.04 10.98 -10.27
N SER A 79 1.93 11.28 -9.65
CA SER A 79 1.67 10.91 -8.26
C SER A 79 0.21 10.51 -8.09
N VAL A 80 -0.02 9.52 -7.23
CA VAL A 80 -1.36 9.07 -6.83
C VAL A 80 -1.44 9.06 -5.32
N ILE A 81 -2.53 9.57 -4.78
CA ILE A 81 -2.86 9.50 -3.36
C ILE A 81 -4.16 8.72 -3.21
N ALA A 82 -4.11 7.62 -2.47
CA ALA A 82 -5.28 6.85 -2.08
C ALA A 82 -5.60 7.16 -0.62
N ARG A 83 -6.85 7.48 -0.33
CA ARG A 83 -7.34 7.71 1.03
C ARG A 83 -8.30 6.60 1.40
N GLY A 84 -8.22 6.15 2.62
CA GLY A 84 -9.11 5.09 3.08
C GLY A 84 -8.84 4.71 4.52
N LYS A 85 -9.17 3.45 4.82
CA LYS A 85 -9.07 2.91 6.18
C LYS A 85 -8.26 1.63 6.17
N ILE A 86 -7.42 1.47 7.17
CA ILE A 86 -6.64 0.26 7.38
C ILE A 86 -7.32 -0.63 8.40
N LYS A 87 -7.41 -1.91 8.07
CA LYS A 87 -7.72 -2.98 9.00
C LYS A 87 -6.43 -3.72 9.32
N VAL A 88 -6.05 -3.73 10.58
CA VAL A 88 -4.88 -4.48 11.06
C VAL A 88 -5.33 -5.91 11.36
N SER A 89 -4.68 -6.88 10.74
CA SER A 89 -5.12 -8.29 10.83
C SER A 89 -3.94 -9.24 10.97
N THR A 90 -4.12 -10.25 11.81
CA THR A 90 -3.24 -11.43 11.87
C THR A 90 -3.96 -12.66 11.33
N ASP A 91 -5.14 -12.46 10.77
CA ASP A 91 -6.00 -13.50 10.25
C ASP A 91 -5.36 -14.23 9.06
N ILE A 92 -5.44 -15.56 9.05
CA ILE A 92 -4.83 -16.39 8.00
C ILE A 92 -5.42 -16.10 6.62
N GLU A 93 -6.71 -15.83 6.55
CA GLU A 93 -7.36 -15.52 5.27
C GLU A 93 -6.85 -14.22 4.67
N THR A 94 -6.64 -13.20 5.50
CA THR A 94 -6.05 -11.93 5.05
C THR A 94 -4.60 -12.11 4.62
N LYS A 95 -3.81 -12.91 5.35
CA LYS A 95 -2.45 -13.26 4.95
C LYS A 95 -2.41 -13.95 3.60
N LYS A 96 -3.31 -14.90 3.36
CA LYS A 96 -3.42 -15.60 2.07
C LYS A 96 -3.73 -14.64 0.94
N LYS A 97 -4.66 -13.71 1.14
CA LYS A 97 -4.99 -12.68 0.13
C LYS A 97 -3.77 -11.86 -0.25
N MET A 98 -3.00 -11.41 0.73
CA MET A 98 -1.80 -10.64 0.48
C MET A 98 -0.75 -11.47 -0.28
N PHE A 99 -0.47 -12.70 0.16
CA PHE A 99 0.51 -13.54 -0.50
C PHE A 99 0.11 -13.89 -1.93
N ASN A 100 -1.18 -14.16 -2.17
CA ASN A 100 -1.67 -14.40 -3.51
C ASN A 100 -1.50 -13.16 -4.40
N ALA A 101 -1.74 -11.98 -3.85
CA ALA A 101 -1.53 -10.73 -4.56
C ALA A 101 -0.06 -10.53 -4.94
N TYR A 102 0.87 -10.80 -4.02
CA TYR A 102 2.30 -10.73 -4.32
C TYR A 102 2.71 -11.71 -5.41
N VAL A 103 2.19 -12.93 -5.38
CA VAL A 103 2.47 -13.94 -6.41
C VAL A 103 1.92 -13.49 -7.77
N ASP A 104 0.67 -13.03 -7.82
CA ASP A 104 0.01 -12.58 -9.05
C ASP A 104 0.73 -11.40 -9.69
N HIS A 105 1.32 -10.51 -8.88
CA HIS A 105 2.06 -9.35 -9.35
C HIS A 105 3.56 -9.61 -9.50
N ASN A 106 3.99 -10.87 -9.37
CA ASN A 106 5.39 -11.28 -9.49
C ASN A 106 6.31 -10.49 -8.54
N MET A 107 5.79 -10.15 -7.38
CA MET A 107 6.48 -9.43 -6.34
C MET A 107 6.89 -10.40 -5.23
N GLY A 108 7.99 -10.13 -4.64
CA GLY A 108 8.55 -10.98 -3.60
C GLY A 108 10.00 -11.23 -3.94
N GLY A 109 10.90 -10.85 -3.06
CA GLY A 109 12.34 -10.80 -3.28
C GLY A 109 13.02 -12.13 -3.53
N HIS A 110 12.30 -13.21 -3.76
CA HIS A 110 12.86 -14.55 -3.85
C HIS A 110 12.37 -15.37 -5.05
N GLY A 111 11.99 -14.70 -6.13
CA GLY A 111 11.59 -15.38 -7.35
C GLY A 111 10.24 -16.11 -7.22
N LYS A 112 10.07 -17.17 -7.99
CA LYS A 112 8.83 -17.94 -8.09
C LYS A 112 8.59 -18.85 -6.87
N ARG A 113 8.77 -18.35 -5.66
CA ARG A 113 8.56 -19.15 -4.47
C ARG A 113 7.07 -19.32 -4.20
N ASN A 114 6.59 -20.54 -4.32
CA ASN A 114 5.24 -20.88 -3.89
C ASN A 114 5.22 -21.03 -2.37
N PHE A 115 4.45 -20.20 -1.70
CA PHE A 115 4.23 -20.33 -0.28
C PHE A 115 3.16 -21.39 -0.04
N THR A 116 3.47 -22.39 0.80
CA THR A 116 2.47 -23.34 1.24
C THR A 116 1.53 -22.69 2.27
N PRO A 117 0.32 -23.21 2.48
CA PRO A 117 -0.56 -22.70 3.55
C PRO A 117 0.10 -22.69 4.92
N GLU A 118 0.94 -23.69 5.20
CA GLU A 118 1.70 -23.78 6.46
C GLU A 118 2.75 -22.66 6.57
N ASP A 119 3.47 -22.36 5.48
CA ASP A 119 4.42 -21.25 5.46
C ASP A 119 3.74 -19.93 5.79
N ILE A 120 2.57 -19.68 5.20
CA ILE A 120 1.79 -18.46 5.41
C ILE A 120 1.32 -18.36 6.85
N GLU A 121 0.82 -19.45 7.40
CA GLU A 121 0.34 -19.49 8.78
C GLU A 121 1.45 -19.18 9.79
N ASN A 122 2.67 -19.67 9.53
CA ASN A 122 3.80 -19.53 10.43
C ASN A 122 4.57 -18.22 10.29
N ILE A 123 4.25 -17.41 9.28
CA ILE A 123 4.92 -16.11 9.12
C ILE A 123 4.47 -15.14 10.22
N ASP A 124 5.47 -14.65 10.94
CA ASP A 124 5.27 -13.74 12.06
C ASP A 124 5.16 -12.29 11.57
N MET A 125 4.00 -11.95 11.01
CA MET A 125 3.73 -10.59 10.52
C MET A 125 2.27 -10.22 10.71
N VAL A 126 2.04 -8.92 10.66
CA VAL A 126 0.71 -8.32 10.69
C VAL A 126 0.42 -7.74 9.31
N ILE A 127 -0.77 -7.96 8.81
CA ILE A 127 -1.22 -7.41 7.54
C ILE A 127 -2.02 -6.15 7.79
N LEU A 128 -1.69 -5.11 7.03
CA LEU A 128 -2.48 -3.89 6.99
C LEU A 128 -3.23 -3.91 5.65
N GLU A 129 -4.51 -4.23 5.71
CA GLU A 129 -5.38 -4.24 4.54
C GLU A 129 -6.06 -2.88 4.44
N MET A 130 -5.77 -2.14 3.38
CA MET A 130 -6.33 -0.81 3.19
C MET A 130 -7.47 -0.85 2.18
N GLU A 131 -8.64 -0.44 2.63
CA GLU A 131 -9.79 -0.18 1.79
C GLU A 131 -9.72 1.27 1.31
N ILE A 132 -9.88 1.47 0.00
CA ILE A 132 -9.74 2.79 -0.62
C ILE A 132 -11.11 3.45 -0.76
N ASP A 133 -11.28 4.63 -0.16
CA ASP A 133 -12.51 5.41 -0.26
C ASP A 133 -12.43 6.43 -1.40
N GLU A 134 -11.24 6.98 -1.65
CA GLU A 134 -11.02 8.03 -2.63
C GLU A 134 -9.60 7.93 -3.19
N MET A 135 -9.46 8.23 -4.47
CA MET A 135 -8.15 8.26 -5.13
C MET A 135 -8.04 9.49 -6.00
N THR A 136 -6.93 10.21 -5.87
CA THR A 136 -6.59 11.35 -6.72
C THR A 136 -5.24 11.11 -7.37
N GLY A 137 -5.01 11.73 -8.52
CA GLY A 137 -3.72 11.60 -9.18
C GLY A 137 -3.45 12.78 -10.10
N ARG A 138 -2.20 13.16 -10.19
CA ARG A 138 -1.74 14.26 -11.04
C ARG A 138 -0.40 13.94 -11.67
N GLN A 139 -0.11 14.63 -12.78
CA GLN A 139 1.18 14.58 -13.45
C GLN A 139 1.61 15.98 -13.87
N GLY A 140 2.88 16.17 -14.05
CA GLY A 140 3.42 17.46 -14.45
C GLY A 140 4.91 17.39 -14.74
N ILE A 141 5.47 18.56 -15.00
CA ILE A 141 6.90 18.75 -15.23
C ILE A 141 7.40 19.80 -14.24
N TRP A 142 8.58 19.54 -13.63
CA TRP A 142 9.25 20.53 -12.77
C TRP A 142 9.72 21.73 -13.57
#